data_4517a9ee86ae8d088dabb1439f534d40
#
_entry.id   4517a9ee86ae8d088dabb1439f534d40
#
_cell.length_a   1.000
_cell.length_b   1.000
_cell.length_c   1.000
_cell.angle_alpha   90.00
_cell.angle_beta   90.00
_cell.angle_gamma   90.00
#
_symmetry.space_group_name_H-M   'P 1'
#
loop_
_entity.id
_entity.type
_entity.pdbx_description
1 polymer ?
#
loop_
_entity_poly.entity_id
_entity_poly.type
_entity_poly.pdbx_seq_one_letter_code
_entity_poly.pdbx_strand_id
1 'polypeptide(L)'
;MTDNVLFISLDSCRYDTFVLAHRSGLIPAISSVGPLHRAQAPSYFTYGSHAAFWMGFTPGVASSNQPFLNPKVGKLFRMSFSGHVGSGLDGFALQGANLIDGFRRLGYATIGSGAVDWFDPSTQTGAVLGQPFEHFYFPGNTWSLGQQLTWIDQQLQKLEDDHPRFVFLNVGETHVPYWHEGAPWSQRPSPCRAFGGDQCDAEESAKR
;
A
#
# COMPACT_ATOMS: atom_id res chain seq x y z
N MET A 1 -23.75 -4.15 18.25
CA MET A 1 -22.48 -4.79 17.84
C MET A 1 -21.82 -3.87 16.85
N THR A 2 -20.57 -3.54 17.05
CA THR A 2 -19.75 -2.76 16.12
C THR A 2 -19.05 -3.75 15.17
N ASP A 3 -19.11 -3.52 13.85
CA ASP A 3 -18.51 -4.43 12.87
C ASP A 3 -16.98 -4.30 12.85
N ASN A 4 -16.29 -5.40 12.68
CA ASN A 4 -14.86 -5.40 12.43
C ASN A 4 -14.58 -4.91 11.00
N VAL A 5 -13.48 -4.19 10.83
CA VAL A 5 -13.08 -3.64 9.53
C VAL A 5 -11.72 -4.21 9.13
N LEU A 6 -11.66 -4.82 7.94
CA LEU A 6 -10.43 -5.25 7.31
C LEU A 6 -10.21 -4.47 6.02
N PHE A 7 -9.12 -3.68 5.96
CA PHE A 7 -8.72 -2.94 4.79
C PHE A 7 -7.44 -3.54 4.19
N ILE A 8 -7.54 -4.12 3.00
CA ILE A 8 -6.41 -4.72 2.30
C ILE A 8 -6.08 -3.88 1.06
N SER A 9 -4.82 -3.49 0.92
CA SER A 9 -4.28 -2.95 -0.33
C SER A 9 -3.32 -3.95 -0.96
N LEU A 10 -3.58 -4.31 -2.22
CA LEU A 10 -2.69 -5.12 -3.04
C LEU A 10 -1.77 -4.15 -3.80
N ASP A 11 -0.53 -3.98 -3.33
CA ASP A 11 0.38 -2.98 -3.87
C ASP A 11 0.75 -3.27 -5.32
N SER A 12 0.64 -2.27 -6.18
CA SER A 12 0.88 -2.38 -7.63
C SER A 12 0.01 -3.40 -8.39
N CYS A 13 -1.05 -3.93 -7.78
CA CYS A 13 -1.96 -4.84 -8.45
C CYS A 13 -2.78 -4.11 -9.52
N ARG A 14 -2.65 -4.54 -10.77
CA ARG A 14 -3.40 -3.96 -11.89
C ARG A 14 -4.84 -4.47 -11.88
N TYR A 15 -5.78 -3.57 -12.15
CA TYR A 15 -7.20 -3.91 -12.22
C TYR A 15 -7.51 -4.99 -13.26
N ASP A 16 -6.92 -4.92 -14.45
CA ASP A 16 -7.16 -5.90 -15.52
C ASP A 16 -6.64 -7.30 -15.16
N THR A 17 -5.47 -7.39 -14.51
CA THR A 17 -4.92 -8.64 -13.99
C THR A 17 -5.81 -9.23 -12.90
N PHE A 18 -6.29 -8.39 -11.99
CA PHE A 18 -7.21 -8.82 -10.94
C PHE A 18 -8.54 -9.33 -11.53
N VAL A 19 -9.11 -8.63 -12.52
CA VAL A 19 -10.33 -9.07 -13.22
C VAL A 19 -10.12 -10.42 -13.91
N LEU A 20 -8.96 -10.63 -14.53
CA LEU A 20 -8.65 -11.92 -15.17
C LEU A 20 -8.60 -13.03 -14.13
N ALA A 21 -7.89 -12.84 -13.02
CA ALA A 21 -7.81 -13.81 -11.93
C ALA A 21 -9.18 -14.13 -11.32
N HIS A 22 -10.02 -13.10 -11.12
CA HIS A 22 -11.39 -13.25 -10.64
C HIS A 22 -12.25 -14.08 -11.59
N ARG A 23 -12.25 -13.75 -12.89
CA ARG A 23 -13.01 -14.48 -13.92
C ARG A 23 -12.54 -15.92 -14.13
N SER A 24 -11.25 -16.17 -13.90
CA SER A 24 -10.65 -17.51 -14.01
C SER A 24 -10.81 -18.35 -12.73
N GLY A 25 -11.46 -17.84 -11.70
CA GLY A 25 -11.67 -18.56 -10.44
C GLY A 25 -10.39 -18.77 -9.61
N LEU A 26 -9.32 -17.98 -9.87
CA LEU A 26 -8.03 -18.14 -9.18
C LEU A 26 -8.01 -17.52 -7.77
N ILE A 27 -8.95 -16.63 -7.46
CA ILE A 27 -9.04 -15.92 -6.18
C ILE A 27 -10.42 -16.09 -5.53
N PRO A 28 -10.87 -17.34 -5.27
CA PRO A 28 -12.25 -17.61 -4.84
C PRO A 28 -12.60 -16.95 -3.50
N ALA A 29 -11.66 -16.92 -2.54
CA ALA A 29 -11.89 -16.31 -1.23
C ALA A 29 -12.15 -14.80 -1.34
N ILE A 30 -11.35 -14.07 -2.11
CA ILE A 30 -11.55 -12.63 -2.32
C ILE A 30 -12.84 -12.40 -3.15
N SER A 31 -13.08 -13.24 -4.15
CA SER A 31 -14.27 -13.13 -5.00
C SER A 31 -15.58 -13.35 -4.24
N SER A 32 -15.57 -14.08 -3.12
CA SER A 32 -16.75 -14.33 -2.29
C SER A 32 -17.12 -13.15 -1.38
N VAL A 33 -16.23 -12.16 -1.20
CA VAL A 33 -16.47 -11.01 -0.32
C VAL A 33 -17.54 -10.08 -0.88
N GLY A 34 -17.60 -9.92 -2.20
CA GLY A 34 -18.57 -9.04 -2.84
C GLY A 34 -18.29 -8.76 -4.32
N PRO A 35 -19.11 -7.93 -4.96
CA PRO A 35 -18.93 -7.57 -6.36
C PRO A 35 -17.66 -6.72 -6.54
N LEU A 36 -16.96 -6.98 -7.66
CA LEU A 36 -15.79 -6.21 -8.04
C LEU A 36 -16.21 -4.86 -8.65
N HIS A 37 -15.71 -3.79 -8.08
CA HIS A 37 -15.89 -2.43 -8.59
C HIS A 37 -14.58 -1.88 -9.14
N ARG A 38 -14.66 -1.16 -10.27
CA ARG A 38 -13.52 -0.44 -10.81
C ARG A 38 -13.30 0.83 -10.00
N ALA A 39 -12.09 0.98 -9.45
CA ALA A 39 -11.67 2.18 -8.75
C ALA A 39 -10.34 2.70 -9.33
N GLN A 40 -10.07 3.96 -9.10
CA GLN A 40 -8.79 4.58 -9.42
C GLN A 40 -8.07 4.91 -8.12
N ALA A 41 -6.79 4.54 -8.02
CA ALA A 41 -5.96 4.94 -6.90
C ALA A 41 -5.85 6.47 -6.84
N PRO A 42 -5.85 7.07 -5.64
CA PRO A 42 -5.74 8.54 -5.49
C PRO A 42 -4.41 9.10 -5.99
N SER A 43 -3.38 8.27 -6.03
CA SER A 43 -2.05 8.62 -6.51
C SER A 43 -1.44 7.45 -7.30
N TYR A 44 -0.36 7.70 -8.02
CA TYR A 44 0.37 6.70 -8.80
C TYR A 44 1.51 6.02 -8.00
N PHE A 45 1.63 6.30 -6.72
CA PHE A 45 2.63 5.70 -5.83
C PHE A 45 2.05 5.45 -4.44
N THR A 46 2.68 4.53 -3.70
CA THR A 46 2.17 3.97 -2.44
C THR A 46 1.92 5.03 -1.39
N TYR A 47 2.91 5.89 -1.10
CA TYR A 47 2.76 6.90 -0.05
C TYR A 47 1.61 7.87 -0.32
N GLY A 48 1.53 8.42 -1.53
CA GLY A 48 0.47 9.37 -1.89
C GLY A 48 -0.91 8.74 -1.82
N SER A 49 -1.06 7.48 -2.22
CA SER A 49 -2.33 6.77 -2.15
C SER A 49 -2.74 6.49 -0.70
N HIS A 50 -1.84 5.97 0.13
CA HIS A 50 -2.16 5.66 1.52
C HIS A 50 -2.36 6.91 2.38
N ALA A 51 -1.57 7.97 2.15
CA ALA A 51 -1.81 9.27 2.77
C ALA A 51 -3.22 9.78 2.45
N ALA A 52 -3.66 9.68 1.19
CA ALA A 52 -5.02 10.05 0.80
C ALA A 52 -6.09 9.16 1.45
N PHE A 53 -5.87 7.85 1.59
CA PHE A 53 -6.76 6.95 2.30
C PHE A 53 -6.91 7.34 3.77
N TRP A 54 -5.80 7.63 4.45
CA TRP A 54 -5.83 8.03 5.86
C TRP A 54 -6.52 9.37 6.08
N MET A 55 -6.27 10.34 5.21
CA MET A 55 -6.82 11.69 5.36
C MET A 55 -8.23 11.86 4.78
N GLY A 56 -8.70 10.90 3.97
CA GLY A 56 -10.03 10.95 3.38
C GLY A 56 -10.19 11.94 2.22
N PHE A 57 -9.08 12.41 1.62
CA PHE A 57 -9.14 13.26 0.43
C PHE A 57 -7.95 13.03 -0.51
N THR A 58 -8.16 13.32 -1.78
CA THR A 58 -7.11 13.27 -2.79
C THR A 58 -6.32 14.57 -2.76
N PRO A 59 -4.99 14.53 -2.52
CA PRO A 59 -4.17 15.74 -2.58
C PRO A 59 -4.07 16.20 -4.03
N GLY A 60 -4.97 17.07 -4.44
CA GLY A 60 -4.97 17.72 -5.74
C GLY A 60 -4.42 19.13 -5.61
N VAL A 61 -3.58 19.54 -6.55
CA VAL A 61 -3.26 20.95 -6.73
C VAL A 61 -4.37 21.57 -7.58
N ALA A 62 -5.26 22.29 -6.93
CA ALA A 62 -6.25 23.09 -7.62
C ALA A 62 -5.56 24.32 -8.24
N SER A 63 -5.06 24.17 -9.47
CA SER A 63 -4.66 25.30 -10.29
C SER A 63 -5.63 25.40 -11.46
N SER A 64 -6.29 26.53 -11.58
CA SER A 64 -7.28 26.78 -12.64
C SER A 64 -6.72 26.74 -14.06
N ASN A 65 -5.40 26.73 -14.23
CA ASN A 65 -4.74 26.92 -15.53
C ASN A 65 -3.74 25.81 -15.88
N GLN A 66 -3.62 24.75 -15.09
CA GLN A 66 -2.74 23.64 -15.44
C GLN A 66 -3.49 22.32 -15.35
N PRO A 67 -3.28 21.41 -16.33
CA PRO A 67 -3.82 20.07 -16.19
C PRO A 67 -3.29 19.45 -14.89
N PHE A 68 -4.09 18.60 -14.26
CA PHE A 68 -3.69 17.82 -13.11
C PHE A 68 -2.39 17.09 -13.43
N LEU A 69 -1.30 17.63 -12.95
CA LEU A 69 0.00 16.98 -13.04
C LEU A 69 0.12 16.12 -11.80
N ASN A 70 0.13 14.80 -12.01
CA ASN A 70 0.56 13.86 -10.98
C ASN A 70 1.84 14.41 -10.34
N PRO A 71 1.85 14.65 -9.03
CA PRO A 71 3.04 15.17 -8.38
C PRO A 71 4.17 14.18 -8.62
N LYS A 72 5.24 14.67 -9.22
CA LYS A 72 6.47 13.87 -9.32
C LYS A 72 6.91 13.53 -7.91
N VAL A 73 7.39 12.31 -7.73
CA VAL A 73 7.97 11.82 -6.47
C VAL A 73 8.87 12.91 -5.86
N GLY A 74 8.64 13.26 -4.60
CA GLY A 74 9.41 14.27 -3.88
C GLY A 74 9.01 15.73 -4.08
N LYS A 75 8.03 16.05 -4.94
CA LYS A 75 7.64 17.44 -5.18
C LYS A 75 6.51 17.97 -4.28
N LEU A 76 5.60 17.11 -3.85
CA LEU A 76 4.47 17.50 -3.01
C LEU A 76 4.54 16.95 -1.59
N PHE A 77 5.32 15.93 -1.36
CA PHE A 77 5.43 15.29 -0.05
C PHE A 77 6.88 15.27 0.40
N ARG A 78 7.10 15.49 1.69
CA ARG A 78 8.38 15.13 2.31
C ARG A 78 8.45 13.61 2.33
N MET A 79 9.36 13.06 1.55
CA MET A 79 9.50 11.62 1.42
C MET A 79 10.93 11.20 1.68
N SER A 80 11.07 10.13 2.45
CA SER A 80 12.30 9.36 2.54
C SER A 80 11.92 7.88 2.58
N PHE A 81 12.61 7.05 1.85
CA PHE A 81 12.45 5.59 1.90
C PHE A 81 13.81 4.92 1.73
N SER A 82 13.91 3.64 2.11
CA SER A 82 15.17 2.90 2.08
C SER A 82 15.85 3.00 0.73
N GLY A 83 17.08 3.51 0.70
CA GLY A 83 17.88 3.71 -0.52
C GLY A 83 17.66 5.03 -1.27
N HIS A 84 16.72 5.88 -0.87
CA HIS A 84 16.53 7.20 -1.47
C HIS A 84 16.33 8.25 -0.40
N VAL A 85 17.33 9.10 -0.22
CA VAL A 85 17.16 10.33 0.54
C VAL A 85 16.46 11.33 -0.38
N GLY A 86 15.25 11.73 -0.01
CA GLY A 86 14.51 12.74 -0.76
C GLY A 86 15.37 13.98 -0.93
N SER A 87 15.56 14.44 -2.14
CA SER A 87 16.19 15.71 -2.43
C SER A 87 15.41 16.79 -1.68
N GLY A 88 16.02 17.49 -0.76
CA GLY A 88 15.50 18.47 0.19
C GLY A 88 14.54 19.55 -0.33
N LEU A 89 13.59 19.17 -1.14
CA LEU A 89 12.47 20.01 -1.56
C LEU A 89 11.46 20.03 -0.41
N ASP A 90 11.07 21.23 -0.01
CA ASP A 90 10.00 21.49 0.95
C ASP A 90 8.66 20.93 0.42
N GLY A 91 8.46 19.63 0.60
CA GLY A 91 7.17 19.00 0.43
C GLY A 91 6.32 19.16 1.69
N PHE A 92 5.02 19.01 1.59
CA PHE A 92 4.15 18.95 2.76
C PHE A 92 3.81 17.49 3.09
N ALA A 93 3.74 17.19 4.38
CA ALA A 93 3.09 15.99 4.87
C ALA A 93 1.62 16.34 5.13
N LEU A 94 0.71 15.43 4.78
CA LEU A 94 -0.68 15.58 5.17
C LEU A 94 -0.76 15.50 6.70
N GLN A 95 -1.29 16.55 7.32
CA GLN A 95 -1.45 16.66 8.77
C GLN A 95 -2.91 16.89 9.11
N GLY A 96 -3.35 16.39 10.25
CA GLY A 96 -4.71 16.58 10.74
C GLY A 96 -5.37 15.28 11.17
N ALA A 97 -6.69 15.31 11.35
CA ALA A 97 -7.46 14.12 11.68
C ALA A 97 -7.38 13.09 10.55
N ASN A 98 -7.18 11.85 10.91
CA ASN A 98 -7.07 10.74 9.98
C ASN A 98 -8.04 9.60 10.34
N LEU A 99 -8.28 8.70 9.39
CA LEU A 99 -9.21 7.59 9.52
C LEU A 99 -8.87 6.69 10.72
N ILE A 100 -7.58 6.41 10.94
CA ILE A 100 -7.11 5.49 11.96
C ILE A 100 -7.37 6.07 13.37
N ASP A 101 -7.04 7.36 13.56
CA ASP A 101 -7.41 8.07 14.80
C ASP A 101 -8.92 8.11 15.01
N GLY A 102 -9.69 8.18 13.92
CA GLY A 102 -11.15 8.08 13.97
C GLY A 102 -11.61 6.75 14.56
N PHE A 103 -11.09 5.64 14.08
CA PHE A 103 -11.38 4.31 14.62
C PHE A 103 -10.93 4.16 16.07
N ARG A 104 -9.75 4.64 16.44
CA ARG A 104 -9.29 4.63 17.84
C ARG A 104 -10.23 5.39 18.76
N ARG A 105 -10.71 6.57 18.37
CA ARG A 105 -11.69 7.37 19.15
C ARG A 105 -13.03 6.67 19.29
N LEU A 106 -13.38 5.79 18.35
CA LEU A 106 -14.58 4.94 18.43
C LEU A 106 -14.36 3.67 19.25
N GLY A 107 -13.17 3.48 19.86
CA GLY A 107 -12.83 2.34 20.70
C GLY A 107 -12.38 1.10 19.94
N TYR A 108 -11.96 1.23 18.67
CA TYR A 108 -11.38 0.14 17.91
C TYR A 108 -9.91 -0.07 18.27
N ALA A 109 -9.47 -1.31 18.40
CA ALA A 109 -8.07 -1.65 18.29
C ALA A 109 -7.61 -1.46 16.83
N THR A 110 -6.52 -0.73 16.61
CA THR A 110 -6.01 -0.44 15.27
C THR A 110 -4.69 -1.17 15.03
N ILE A 111 -4.71 -2.14 14.12
CA ILE A 111 -3.59 -3.03 13.81
C ILE A 111 -3.25 -2.85 12.34
N GLY A 112 -1.99 -2.50 12.03
CA GLY A 112 -1.55 -2.29 10.66
C GLY A 112 -0.29 -3.07 10.33
N SER A 113 -0.18 -3.51 9.07
CA SER A 113 1.07 -4.04 8.53
C SER A 113 1.28 -3.59 7.09
N GLY A 114 2.49 -3.11 6.79
CA GLY A 114 2.89 -2.70 5.45
C GLY A 114 4.13 -3.45 4.98
N ALA A 115 4.09 -4.05 3.77
CA ALA A 115 5.18 -4.87 3.25
C ALA A 115 6.26 -4.06 2.53
N VAL A 116 5.88 -3.02 1.78
CA VAL A 116 6.82 -2.27 0.95
C VAL A 116 7.56 -1.19 1.74
N ASP A 117 8.75 -0.80 1.29
CA ASP A 117 9.66 0.13 1.98
C ASP A 117 9.06 1.50 2.32
N TRP A 118 7.95 1.88 1.67
CA TRP A 118 7.19 3.07 2.03
C TRP A 118 6.63 3.05 3.45
N PHE A 119 6.54 1.86 4.07
CA PHE A 119 6.08 1.66 5.44
C PHE A 119 7.21 1.44 6.44
N ASP A 120 8.47 1.56 6.04
CA ASP A 120 9.62 1.44 6.94
C ASP A 120 9.58 2.54 8.01
N PRO A 121 9.36 2.19 9.29
CA PRO A 121 9.21 3.16 10.37
C PRO A 121 10.50 3.93 10.70
N SER A 122 11.64 3.47 10.20
CA SER A 122 12.92 4.19 10.34
C SER A 122 12.99 5.42 9.43
N THR A 123 12.11 5.50 8.43
CA THR A 123 12.00 6.61 7.50
C THR A 123 10.92 7.59 7.92
N GLN A 124 11.06 8.86 7.56
CA GLN A 124 10.02 9.86 7.83
C GLN A 124 8.68 9.49 7.20
N THR A 125 8.71 8.95 6.00
CA THR A 125 7.51 8.53 5.25
C THR A 125 6.80 7.37 5.91
N GLY A 126 7.55 6.31 6.24
CA GLY A 126 6.98 5.14 6.88
C GLY A 126 6.46 5.43 8.29
N ALA A 127 7.15 6.30 9.02
CA ALA A 127 6.67 6.78 10.30
C ALA A 127 5.29 7.45 10.17
N VAL A 128 5.09 8.33 9.19
CA VAL A 128 3.79 8.99 8.95
C VAL A 128 2.68 7.98 8.63
N LEU A 129 2.98 6.93 7.88
CA LEU A 129 1.98 5.91 7.53
C LEU A 129 1.66 4.94 8.67
N GLY A 130 2.65 4.60 9.49
CA GLY A 130 2.52 3.59 10.55
C GLY A 130 2.14 4.13 11.93
N GLN A 131 2.62 5.32 12.31
CA GLN A 131 2.41 5.91 13.64
C GLN A 131 0.94 6.05 14.09
N PRO A 132 -0.04 6.29 13.21
CA PRO A 132 -1.43 6.39 13.66
C PRO A 132 -2.00 5.10 14.28
N PHE A 133 -1.44 3.93 13.92
CA PHE A 133 -1.88 2.65 14.46
C PHE A 133 -1.37 2.42 15.88
N GLU A 134 -2.15 1.72 16.71
CA GLU A 134 -1.70 1.26 18.03
C GLU A 134 -0.63 0.20 17.91
N HIS A 135 -0.80 -0.70 16.94
CA HIS A 135 0.16 -1.74 16.62
C HIS A 135 0.47 -1.70 15.13
N PHE A 136 1.72 -1.50 14.79
CA PHE A 136 2.16 -1.49 13.39
C PHE A 136 3.38 -2.39 13.19
N TYR A 137 3.37 -3.16 12.09
CA TYR A 137 4.44 -4.07 11.73
C TYR A 137 4.95 -3.82 10.31
N PHE A 138 6.24 -3.64 10.19
CA PHE A 138 6.97 -3.62 8.93
C PHE A 138 7.95 -4.80 8.91
N PRO A 139 7.76 -5.78 8.03
CA PRO A 139 8.58 -7.01 8.01
C PRO A 139 9.99 -6.80 7.43
N GLY A 140 10.27 -5.66 6.79
CA GLY A 140 11.55 -5.41 6.11
C GLY A 140 11.72 -6.19 4.81
N ASN A 141 10.66 -6.77 4.28
CA ASN A 141 10.66 -7.54 3.04
C ASN A 141 9.32 -7.38 2.33
N THR A 142 9.38 -7.05 1.04
CA THR A 142 8.18 -6.85 0.21
C THR A 142 7.32 -8.12 0.09
N TRP A 143 7.93 -9.29 0.03
CA TRP A 143 7.24 -10.58 -0.07
C TRP A 143 7.15 -11.25 1.29
N SER A 144 6.23 -10.83 2.09
CA SER A 144 6.18 -11.20 3.52
C SER A 144 4.78 -11.47 4.05
N LEU A 145 3.81 -11.73 3.17
CA LEU A 145 2.41 -11.92 3.55
C LEU A 145 2.25 -12.94 4.69
N GLY A 146 2.96 -14.08 4.62
CA GLY A 146 2.91 -15.09 5.69
C GLY A 146 3.36 -14.53 7.05
N GLN A 147 4.42 -13.71 7.08
CA GLN A 147 4.90 -13.07 8.31
C GLN A 147 3.90 -12.01 8.82
N GLN A 148 3.34 -11.21 7.90
CA GLN A 148 2.33 -10.21 8.24
C GLN A 148 1.08 -10.85 8.85
N LEU A 149 0.56 -11.92 8.23
CA LEU A 149 -0.61 -12.65 8.72
C LEU A 149 -0.36 -13.27 10.09
N THR A 150 0.81 -13.92 10.28
CA THR A 150 1.20 -14.49 11.58
C THR A 150 1.25 -13.42 12.66
N TRP A 151 1.86 -12.25 12.34
CA TRP A 151 1.95 -11.17 13.30
C TRP A 151 0.57 -10.55 13.62
N ILE A 152 -0.28 -10.33 12.61
CA ILE A 152 -1.65 -9.83 12.80
C ILE A 152 -2.44 -10.78 13.68
N ASP A 153 -2.39 -12.09 13.42
CA ASP A 153 -3.07 -13.10 14.21
C ASP A 153 -2.64 -13.05 15.70
N GLN A 154 -1.34 -12.92 15.96
CA GLN A 154 -0.81 -12.74 17.31
C GLN A 154 -1.32 -11.46 17.99
N GLN A 155 -1.58 -10.38 17.27
CA GLN A 155 -2.19 -9.19 17.86
C GLN A 155 -3.68 -9.42 18.14
N LEU A 156 -4.40 -10.05 17.21
CA LEU A 156 -5.83 -10.35 17.36
C LEU A 156 -6.11 -11.27 18.54
N GLN A 157 -5.24 -12.26 18.80
CA GLN A 157 -5.35 -13.18 19.95
C GLN A 157 -5.20 -12.50 21.33
N LYS A 158 -4.71 -11.27 21.38
CA LYS A 158 -4.59 -10.49 22.62
C LYS A 158 -5.84 -9.69 22.95
N LEU A 159 -6.78 -9.61 22.02
CA LEU A 159 -8.00 -8.82 22.18
C LEU A 159 -9.13 -9.71 22.69
N GLU A 160 -10.04 -9.12 23.46
CA GLU A 160 -11.31 -9.76 23.80
C GLU A 160 -12.14 -9.99 22.53
N ASP A 161 -12.96 -11.04 22.52
CA ASP A 161 -13.71 -11.47 21.32
C ASP A 161 -14.67 -10.39 20.78
N ASP A 162 -15.25 -9.59 21.65
CA ASP A 162 -16.19 -8.51 21.34
C ASP A 162 -15.51 -7.15 21.08
N HIS A 163 -14.19 -7.05 21.27
CA HIS A 163 -13.45 -5.82 21.03
C HIS A 163 -13.42 -5.49 19.52
N PRO A 164 -13.96 -4.34 19.09
CA PRO A 164 -13.96 -3.99 17.67
C PRO A 164 -12.55 -3.73 17.17
N ARG A 165 -12.26 -4.14 15.95
CA ARG A 165 -10.92 -4.03 15.37
C ARG A 165 -10.94 -3.44 13.95
N PHE A 166 -10.01 -2.53 13.71
CA PHE A 166 -9.64 -2.05 12.39
C PHE A 166 -8.29 -2.64 12.02
N VAL A 167 -8.26 -3.51 11.01
CA VAL A 167 -7.04 -4.15 10.53
C VAL A 167 -6.70 -3.63 9.15
N PHE A 168 -5.47 -3.17 8.98
CA PHE A 168 -4.89 -2.77 7.71
C PHE A 168 -3.78 -3.72 7.28
N LEU A 169 -3.79 -4.10 6.02
CA LEU A 169 -2.77 -4.96 5.41
C LEU A 169 -2.39 -4.42 4.03
N ASN A 170 -1.14 -3.98 3.87
CA ASN A 170 -0.56 -3.73 2.55
C ASN A 170 0.23 -4.97 2.11
N VAL A 171 -0.25 -5.60 1.04
CA VAL A 171 0.31 -6.84 0.48
C VAL A 171 1.31 -6.49 -0.61
N GLY A 172 2.55 -6.94 -0.47
CA GLY A 172 3.64 -6.65 -1.39
C GLY A 172 3.84 -7.69 -2.49
N GLU A 173 3.17 -8.84 -2.42
CA GLU A 173 3.32 -9.96 -3.39
C GLU A 173 2.89 -9.57 -4.81
N THR A 174 2.10 -8.53 -4.96
CA THR A 174 1.69 -7.98 -6.25
C THR A 174 2.58 -6.81 -6.73
N HIS A 175 3.60 -6.45 -5.94
CA HIS A 175 4.56 -5.38 -6.27
C HIS A 175 5.65 -5.86 -7.23
N VAL A 176 6.28 -4.91 -7.95
CA VAL A 176 7.47 -5.21 -8.76
C VAL A 176 8.53 -5.95 -7.94
N PRO A 177 9.27 -6.88 -8.52
CA PRO A 177 9.46 -7.21 -9.95
C PRO A 177 8.42 -8.15 -10.58
N TYR A 178 7.23 -8.36 -9.98
CA TYR A 178 6.19 -9.25 -10.51
C TYR A 178 6.68 -10.68 -10.77
N TRP A 179 7.36 -11.26 -9.79
CA TRP A 179 7.92 -12.59 -9.88
C TRP A 179 7.25 -13.54 -8.88
N HIS A 180 7.15 -14.80 -9.24
CA HIS A 180 6.73 -15.87 -8.35
C HIS A 180 7.61 -17.10 -8.55
N GLU A 181 7.64 -18.02 -7.58
CA GLU A 181 8.35 -19.28 -7.70
C GLU A 181 7.82 -20.08 -8.90
N GLY A 182 8.74 -20.57 -9.76
CA GLY A 182 8.39 -21.26 -11.00
C GLY A 182 8.05 -20.33 -12.18
N ALA A 183 8.14 -19.00 -12.03
CA ALA A 183 7.97 -18.09 -13.16
C ALA A 183 9.04 -18.34 -14.24
N PRO A 184 8.66 -18.33 -15.55
CA PRO A 184 9.59 -18.55 -16.65
C PRO A 184 10.50 -17.34 -16.94
N TRP A 185 10.48 -16.29 -16.12
CA TRP A 185 11.31 -15.10 -16.21
C TRP A 185 12.12 -14.89 -14.93
N SER A 186 13.16 -14.08 -15.01
CA SER A 186 14.05 -13.84 -13.88
C SER A 186 13.42 -12.93 -12.81
N GLN A 187 13.91 -13.01 -11.59
CA GLN A 187 13.62 -12.03 -10.53
C GLN A 187 14.15 -10.61 -10.85
N ARG A 188 15.00 -10.49 -11.87
CA ARG A 188 15.61 -9.22 -12.30
C ARG A 188 14.82 -8.58 -13.41
N PRO A 189 15.08 -7.32 -13.62
CA PRO A 189 14.69 -6.16 -12.85
C PRO A 189 13.26 -5.76 -13.19
N SER A 190 12.81 -4.70 -12.57
CA SER A 190 11.49 -4.10 -12.81
C SER A 190 11.17 -3.96 -14.31
N PRO A 191 10.01 -4.42 -14.79
CA PRO A 191 9.53 -4.14 -16.15
C PRO A 191 9.17 -2.66 -16.35
N CYS A 192 9.10 -1.90 -15.26
CA CYS A 192 8.97 -0.47 -15.32
C CYS A 192 10.28 0.10 -15.80
N ARG A 193 10.28 0.83 -16.92
CA ARG A 193 11.44 1.61 -17.34
C ARG A 193 12.02 2.33 -16.16
N ALA A 194 13.24 1.95 -15.85
CA ALA A 194 13.93 2.36 -14.67
C ALA A 194 13.89 3.87 -14.44
N PHE A 195 13.60 4.22 -13.25
CA PHE A 195 14.23 5.37 -12.64
C PHE A 195 15.72 5.01 -12.53
N GLY A 196 16.53 5.27 -13.55
CA GLY A 196 17.96 5.07 -13.44
C GLY A 196 18.66 4.23 -14.51
N GLY A 197 18.10 4.04 -15.67
CA GLY A 197 18.87 3.61 -16.83
C GLY A 197 19.08 2.12 -17.06
N ASP A 198 18.45 1.23 -16.31
CA ASP A 198 18.46 -0.21 -16.58
C ASP A 198 17.71 -0.53 -17.88
N GLN A 199 18.32 -1.31 -18.75
CA GLN A 199 17.66 -1.74 -19.98
C GLN A 199 16.51 -2.70 -19.61
N CYS A 200 15.29 -2.27 -19.92
CA CYS A 200 14.13 -3.14 -19.84
C CYS A 200 14.13 -4.08 -21.04
N ASP A 201 14.17 -5.38 -20.81
CA ASP A 201 13.92 -6.37 -21.84
C ASP A 201 12.42 -6.33 -22.18
N ALA A 202 12.11 -5.86 -23.40
CA ALA A 202 10.74 -5.70 -23.85
C ALA A 202 10.00 -7.05 -23.96
N GLU A 203 10.72 -8.13 -24.31
CA GLU A 203 10.15 -9.48 -24.42
C GLU A 203 9.83 -10.05 -23.03
N GLU A 204 10.72 -9.88 -22.07
CA GLU A 204 10.50 -10.30 -20.69
C GLU A 204 9.37 -9.47 -20.04
N SER A 205 9.31 -8.18 -20.31
CA SER A 205 8.22 -7.32 -19.83
C SER A 205 6.85 -7.73 -20.35
N ALA A 206 6.77 -8.26 -21.56
CA ALA A 206 5.51 -8.72 -22.13
C ALA A 206 5.00 -10.03 -21.50
N LYS A 207 5.88 -10.80 -20.86
CA LYS A 207 5.54 -12.08 -20.20
C LYS A 207 5.08 -11.90 -18.76
N ARG A 208 5.33 -10.77 -18.14
CA ARG A 208 4.96 -10.39 -16.76
C ARG A 208 3.61 -9.68 -16.72
#